data_8114fb037b165ee6073e917b1a11ef60
#
_entry.id   8114fb037b165ee6073e917b1a11ef60
#
_cell.length_a   1.000
_cell.length_b   1.000
_cell.length_c   1.000
_cell.angle_alpha   90.00
_cell.angle_beta   90.00
_cell.angle_gamma   90.00
#
_symmetry.space_group_name_H-M   'P 1'
#
loop_
_entity.id
_entity.type
_entity.pdbx_description
1 polymer ?
#
loop_
_entity_poly.entity_id
_entity_poly.type
_entity_poly.pdbx_seq_one_letter_code
_entity_poly.pdbx_strand_id
1 'polypeptide(L)'
;GLARTVDNFGTTGESPSHPELLDYLAIQFVQHGWSVKRLIRTIVLSRTYRLSSARGDQQADPENRLLAHMNHRRLDAESIRDAMLSVGGTLALQMRGATFPANLTTDVGFRFEAPRRSVYVPVFRCSLPELFEVFDFANPSMVTGRRDVSTVAPQALFMMNHAFVSAQARLTAERLLSESQMTTTNRIEQAYL
;
A
#
# COMPACT_ATOMS: atom_id res chain seq x y z
N GLY A 1 -8.19 -0.71 -13.70
CA GLY A 1 -8.96 -1.90 -13.33
C GLY A 1 -10.06 -2.20 -14.33
N LEU A 2 -10.80 -3.26 -14.10
CA LEU A 2 -11.91 -3.66 -14.98
C LEU A 2 -12.99 -2.58 -15.09
N ALA A 3 -13.32 -1.91 -13.98
CA ALA A 3 -14.14 -0.71 -13.95
C ALA A 3 -13.28 0.49 -13.56
N ARG A 4 -13.28 1.56 -14.35
CA ARG A 4 -12.44 2.75 -14.11
C ARG A 4 -13.11 3.73 -13.15
N THR A 5 -14.44 3.84 -13.24
CA THR A 5 -15.26 4.72 -12.37
C THR A 5 -15.73 3.94 -11.14
N VAL A 6 -14.83 3.77 -10.17
CA VAL A 6 -15.09 2.94 -8.97
C VAL A 6 -16.17 3.52 -8.03
N ASP A 7 -16.47 4.80 -8.15
CA ASP A 7 -17.53 5.49 -7.37
C ASP A 7 -18.84 5.65 -8.16
N ASN A 8 -18.89 5.18 -9.41
CA ASN A 8 -20.03 5.31 -10.30
C ASN A 8 -20.18 4.06 -11.18
N PHE A 9 -20.99 3.12 -10.75
CA PHE A 9 -21.23 1.84 -11.43
C PHE A 9 -22.50 1.81 -12.29
N GLY A 10 -23.27 2.89 -12.31
CA GLY A 10 -24.54 2.94 -13.01
C GLY A 10 -24.39 3.24 -14.51
N THR A 11 -25.51 3.59 -15.12
CA THR A 11 -25.59 3.95 -16.56
C THR A 11 -24.75 5.15 -16.95
N THR A 12 -24.32 5.96 -15.96
CA THR A 12 -23.46 7.12 -16.15
C THR A 12 -21.97 6.81 -15.90
N GLY A 13 -21.63 5.60 -15.47
CA GLY A 13 -20.26 5.14 -15.31
C GLY A 13 -19.65 4.64 -16.63
N GLU A 14 -18.33 4.48 -16.63
CA GLU A 14 -17.63 3.87 -17.78
C GLU A 14 -17.94 2.37 -17.85
N SER A 15 -18.13 1.87 -19.08
CA SER A 15 -18.26 0.43 -19.32
C SER A 15 -16.98 -0.31 -18.95
N PRO A 16 -17.08 -1.56 -18.47
CA PRO A 16 -15.93 -2.38 -18.18
C PRO A 16 -15.00 -2.53 -19.39
N SER A 17 -13.70 -2.50 -19.16
CA SER A 17 -12.71 -2.68 -20.24
C SER A 17 -12.71 -4.11 -20.80
N HIS A 18 -13.08 -5.10 -19.98
CA HIS A 18 -13.13 -6.53 -20.31
C HIS A 18 -14.40 -7.14 -19.69
N PRO A 19 -15.57 -6.96 -20.31
CA PRO A 19 -16.85 -7.41 -19.75
C PRO A 19 -16.88 -8.92 -19.51
N GLU A 20 -16.36 -9.73 -20.43
CA GLU A 20 -16.33 -11.19 -20.29
C GLU A 20 -15.48 -11.64 -19.09
N LEU A 21 -14.39 -10.94 -18.80
CA LEU A 21 -13.57 -11.22 -17.63
C LEU A 21 -14.29 -10.84 -16.35
N LEU A 22 -15.04 -9.73 -16.36
CA LEU A 22 -15.84 -9.31 -15.21
C LEU A 22 -16.94 -10.34 -14.92
N ASP A 23 -17.65 -10.79 -15.94
CA ASP A 23 -18.69 -11.83 -15.83
C ASP A 23 -18.13 -13.17 -15.33
N TYR A 24 -16.97 -13.58 -15.87
CA TYR A 24 -16.27 -14.78 -15.40
C TYR A 24 -15.93 -14.68 -13.91
N LEU A 25 -15.35 -13.57 -13.46
CA LEU A 25 -14.99 -13.37 -12.05
C LEU A 25 -16.24 -13.34 -11.16
N ALA A 26 -17.34 -12.73 -11.62
CA ALA A 26 -18.60 -12.69 -10.89
C ALA A 26 -19.21 -14.10 -10.72
N ILE A 27 -19.24 -14.89 -11.79
CA ILE A 27 -19.73 -16.30 -11.75
C ILE A 27 -18.85 -17.12 -10.80
N GLN A 28 -17.52 -17.03 -10.92
CA GLN A 28 -16.60 -17.74 -10.03
C GLN A 28 -16.77 -17.32 -8.57
N PHE A 29 -17.02 -16.05 -8.30
CA PHE A 29 -17.24 -15.55 -6.95
C PHE A 29 -18.48 -16.17 -6.30
N VAL A 30 -19.59 -16.23 -7.05
CA VAL A 30 -20.83 -16.88 -6.60
C VAL A 30 -20.64 -18.38 -6.40
N GLN A 31 -20.08 -19.08 -7.41
CA GLN A 31 -19.85 -20.54 -7.36
C GLN A 31 -18.93 -20.96 -6.19
N HIS A 32 -18.02 -20.10 -5.78
CA HIS A 32 -17.12 -20.33 -4.66
C HIS A 32 -17.63 -19.79 -3.32
N GLY A 33 -18.93 -19.64 -3.17
CA GLY A 33 -19.57 -19.26 -1.90
C GLY A 33 -19.25 -17.84 -1.45
N TRP A 34 -19.16 -16.89 -2.37
CA TRP A 34 -18.92 -15.46 -2.07
C TRP A 34 -17.61 -15.19 -1.33
N SER A 35 -16.60 -16.00 -1.54
CA SER A 35 -15.31 -15.89 -0.85
C SER A 35 -14.42 -14.80 -1.47
N VAL A 36 -14.38 -13.62 -0.84
CA VAL A 36 -13.50 -12.51 -1.21
C VAL A 36 -12.02 -12.94 -1.20
N LYS A 37 -11.61 -13.72 -0.19
CA LYS A 37 -10.23 -14.22 -0.09
C LYS A 37 -9.84 -15.09 -1.30
N ARG A 38 -10.75 -15.93 -1.76
CA ARG A 38 -10.52 -16.79 -2.94
C ARG A 38 -10.47 -15.97 -4.22
N LEU A 39 -11.35 -14.98 -4.37
CA LEU A 39 -11.34 -14.05 -5.49
C LEU A 39 -10.01 -13.30 -5.58
N ILE A 40 -9.56 -12.69 -4.47
CA ILE A 40 -8.26 -12.01 -4.40
C ILE A 40 -7.14 -12.96 -4.78
N ARG A 41 -7.11 -14.17 -4.24
CA ARG A 41 -6.10 -15.18 -4.57
C ARG A 41 -6.08 -15.49 -6.07
N THR A 42 -7.25 -15.68 -6.68
CA THR A 42 -7.36 -15.94 -8.13
C THR A 42 -6.77 -14.80 -8.95
N ILE A 43 -7.06 -13.55 -8.58
CA ILE A 43 -6.55 -12.37 -9.28
C ILE A 43 -5.03 -12.25 -9.13
N VAL A 44 -4.50 -12.28 -7.91
CA VAL A 44 -3.06 -12.05 -7.66
C VAL A 44 -2.16 -13.18 -8.19
N LEU A 45 -2.69 -14.39 -8.34
CA LEU A 45 -1.98 -15.53 -8.93
C LEU A 45 -2.11 -15.57 -10.46
N SER A 46 -2.94 -14.73 -11.07
CA SER A 46 -3.10 -14.68 -12.52
C SER A 46 -1.81 -14.24 -13.21
N ARG A 47 -1.60 -14.70 -14.43
CA ARG A 47 -0.45 -14.29 -15.25
C ARG A 47 -0.45 -12.77 -15.46
N THR A 48 -1.60 -12.20 -15.74
CA THR A 48 -1.77 -10.76 -15.97
C THR A 48 -1.31 -9.92 -14.79
N TYR A 49 -1.70 -10.29 -13.55
CA TYR A 49 -1.30 -9.57 -12.34
C TYR A 49 0.21 -9.69 -12.06
N ARG A 50 0.84 -10.77 -12.52
CA ARG A 50 2.26 -11.08 -12.31
C ARG A 50 3.17 -10.62 -13.45
N LEU A 51 2.65 -9.88 -14.42
CA LEU A 51 3.47 -9.29 -15.47
C LEU A 51 4.48 -8.30 -14.90
N SER A 52 5.64 -8.20 -15.58
CA SER A 52 6.62 -7.16 -15.28
C SER A 52 6.05 -5.77 -15.52
N SER A 53 6.53 -4.78 -14.77
CA SER A 53 6.24 -3.37 -15.00
C SER A 53 7.16 -2.76 -16.07
N ALA A 54 8.10 -3.53 -16.62
CA ALA A 54 8.89 -3.08 -17.76
C ALA A 54 7.96 -2.80 -18.93
N ARG A 55 8.03 -1.59 -19.44
CA ARG A 55 7.17 -1.14 -20.55
C ARG A 55 7.68 -1.72 -21.87
N GLY A 56 6.79 -2.42 -22.57
CA GLY A 56 6.99 -2.79 -23.96
C GLY A 56 6.74 -1.62 -24.92
N ASP A 57 6.36 -1.91 -26.15
CA ASP A 57 6.00 -0.88 -27.13
C ASP A 57 4.76 -0.11 -26.65
N GLN A 58 4.95 1.18 -26.33
CA GLN A 58 3.91 2.05 -25.77
C GLN A 58 3.00 2.64 -26.86
N GLN A 59 3.34 2.51 -28.13
CA GLN A 59 2.58 3.15 -29.22
C GLN A 59 1.24 2.43 -29.46
N ALA A 60 1.19 1.13 -29.22
CA ALA A 60 0.00 0.32 -29.47
C ALA A 60 -1.08 0.45 -28.38
N ASP A 61 -0.70 0.63 -27.11
CA ASP A 61 -1.64 0.75 -25.97
C ASP A 61 -1.07 1.69 -24.87
N PRO A 62 -1.09 3.00 -25.11
CA PRO A 62 -0.49 3.99 -24.19
C PRO A 62 -1.10 3.96 -22.78
N GLU A 63 -2.39 3.62 -22.66
CA GLU A 63 -3.11 3.57 -21.41
C GLU A 63 -3.06 2.19 -20.73
N ASN A 64 -2.37 1.21 -21.35
CA ASN A 64 -2.33 -0.17 -20.90
C ASN A 64 -3.73 -0.76 -20.63
N ARG A 65 -4.67 -0.49 -21.54
CA ARG A 65 -6.05 -1.01 -21.44
C ARG A 65 -6.13 -2.52 -21.63
N LEU A 66 -5.22 -3.05 -22.47
CA LEU A 66 -5.12 -4.48 -22.75
C LEU A 66 -4.32 -5.24 -21.67
N LEU A 67 -3.85 -4.56 -20.63
CA LEU A 67 -3.11 -5.13 -19.51
C LEU A 67 -1.85 -5.91 -19.97
N ALA A 68 -1.12 -5.36 -20.93
CA ALA A 68 0.09 -5.96 -21.50
C ALA A 68 1.29 -5.95 -20.54
N HIS A 69 1.28 -5.08 -19.54
CA HIS A 69 2.28 -4.98 -18.48
C HIS A 69 1.63 -4.58 -17.16
N MET A 70 2.33 -4.73 -16.03
CA MET A 70 1.87 -4.22 -14.73
C MET A 70 2.09 -2.71 -14.66
N ASN A 71 1.07 -1.96 -14.29
CA ASN A 71 1.23 -0.53 -14.07
C ASN A 71 2.11 -0.25 -12.84
N HIS A 72 3.00 0.73 -12.94
CA HIS A 72 3.70 1.25 -11.77
C HIS A 72 2.69 1.82 -10.77
N ARG A 73 2.81 1.40 -9.53
CA ARG A 73 2.01 1.92 -8.42
C ARG A 73 2.93 2.34 -7.30
N ARG A 74 2.74 3.54 -6.79
CA ARG A 74 3.34 3.94 -5.52
C ARG A 74 2.71 3.13 -4.39
N LEU A 75 3.50 2.77 -3.39
CA LEU A 75 2.98 2.21 -2.15
C LEU A 75 2.02 3.20 -1.48
N ASP A 76 0.96 2.70 -0.89
CA ASP A 76 0.09 3.50 -0.03
C ASP A 76 0.77 3.83 1.31
N ALA A 77 0.23 4.80 2.03
CA ALA A 77 0.81 5.31 3.28
C ALA A 77 1.06 4.20 4.31
N GLU A 78 0.14 3.26 4.42
CA GLU A 78 0.26 2.11 5.33
C GLU A 78 1.41 1.20 4.93
N SER A 79 1.53 0.89 3.64
CA SER A 79 2.59 0.05 3.12
C SER A 79 3.96 0.72 3.21
N ILE A 80 4.04 2.05 3.01
CA ILE A 80 5.26 2.82 3.21
C ILE A 80 5.72 2.70 4.67
N ARG A 81 4.84 2.90 5.63
CA ARG A 81 5.17 2.78 7.05
C ARG A 81 5.60 1.36 7.41
N ASP A 82 4.86 0.35 6.96
CA ASP A 82 5.17 -1.05 7.24
C ASP A 82 6.50 -1.47 6.61
N ALA A 83 6.81 -1.00 5.40
CA ALA A 83 8.09 -1.23 4.75
C ALA A 83 9.25 -0.62 5.55
N MET A 84 9.12 0.64 6.02
CA MET A 84 10.16 1.26 6.86
C MET A 84 10.39 0.47 8.15
N LEU A 85 9.35 0.06 8.86
CA LEU A 85 9.45 -0.77 10.06
C LEU A 85 10.08 -2.15 9.77
N SER A 86 9.75 -2.73 8.62
CA SER A 86 10.27 -4.04 8.19
C SER A 86 11.77 -3.96 7.89
N VAL A 87 12.19 -2.97 7.12
CA VAL A 87 13.60 -2.76 6.76
C VAL A 87 14.44 -2.41 8.01
N GLY A 88 13.89 -1.58 8.91
CA GLY A 88 14.49 -1.29 10.22
C GLY A 88 14.49 -2.48 11.20
N GLY A 89 13.83 -3.59 10.85
CA GLY A 89 13.76 -4.79 11.69
C GLY A 89 12.87 -4.65 12.93
N THR A 90 12.02 -3.64 13.01
CA THR A 90 11.17 -3.35 14.17
C THR A 90 9.71 -3.75 13.99
N LEU A 91 9.28 -4.16 12.79
CA LEU A 91 7.89 -4.48 12.49
C LEU A 91 7.39 -5.66 13.34
N ALA A 92 6.44 -5.38 14.24
CA ALA A 92 5.77 -6.40 15.03
C ALA A 92 4.59 -7.00 14.26
N LEU A 93 4.69 -8.31 13.99
CA LEU A 93 3.65 -9.07 13.26
C LEU A 93 2.51 -9.55 14.16
N GLN A 94 2.50 -9.13 15.43
CA GLN A 94 1.45 -9.51 16.39
C GLN A 94 0.06 -9.13 15.85
N MET A 95 -0.80 -10.12 15.78
CA MET A 95 -2.19 -9.98 15.36
C MET A 95 -3.08 -9.82 16.58
N ARG A 96 -4.26 -9.18 16.39
CA ARG A 96 -5.30 -8.98 17.42
C ARG A 96 -4.89 -8.02 18.55
N GLY A 97 -5.80 -7.80 19.47
CA GLY A 97 -5.65 -6.87 20.58
C GLY A 97 -6.09 -5.44 20.25
N ALA A 98 -6.24 -4.64 21.28
CA ALA A 98 -6.65 -3.24 21.15
C ALA A 98 -5.63 -2.43 20.35
N THR A 99 -6.13 -1.47 19.59
CA THR A 99 -5.30 -0.54 18.77
C THR A 99 -4.99 0.75 19.52
N PHE A 100 -5.74 1.01 20.59
CA PHE A 100 -5.55 2.18 21.46
C PHE A 100 -5.88 1.79 22.92
N PRO A 101 -5.39 2.56 23.91
CA PRO A 101 -5.65 2.29 25.33
C PRO A 101 -7.14 2.39 25.66
N ALA A 102 -7.61 1.50 26.54
CA ALA A 102 -9.03 1.50 26.98
C ALA A 102 -9.45 2.79 27.72
N ASN A 103 -8.50 3.51 28.28
CA ASN A 103 -8.70 4.77 28.98
C ASN A 103 -8.51 6.01 28.09
N LEU A 104 -8.47 5.85 26.76
CA LEU A 104 -8.38 6.98 25.86
C LEU A 104 -9.65 7.84 25.96
N THR A 105 -9.50 9.07 26.43
CA THR A 105 -10.60 10.03 26.65
C THR A 105 -10.78 10.99 25.48
N THR A 106 -9.76 11.18 24.65
CA THR A 106 -9.77 12.02 23.46
C THR A 106 -8.87 11.46 22.39
N ASP A 107 -9.26 11.62 21.14
CA ASP A 107 -8.47 11.26 19.98
C ASP A 107 -7.56 12.43 19.53
N VAL A 108 -7.82 13.64 20.01
CA VAL A 108 -7.01 14.81 19.66
C VAL A 108 -5.59 14.67 20.20
N GLY A 109 -4.61 14.73 19.29
CA GLY A 109 -3.21 14.61 19.64
C GLY A 109 -2.76 13.17 19.97
N PHE A 110 -3.61 12.17 19.79
CA PHE A 110 -3.22 10.76 19.94
C PHE A 110 -2.16 10.36 18.92
N ARG A 111 -1.07 9.76 19.41
CA ARG A 111 0.01 9.24 18.56
C ARG A 111 0.09 7.73 18.70
N PHE A 112 0.06 7.04 17.60
CA PHE A 112 0.25 5.60 17.55
C PHE A 112 1.74 5.27 17.35
N GLU A 113 2.42 4.93 18.43
CA GLU A 113 3.88 4.67 18.42
C GLU A 113 4.23 3.18 18.32
N ALA A 114 3.26 2.30 18.49
CA ALA A 114 3.53 0.86 18.45
C ALA A 114 4.06 0.44 17.06
N PRO A 115 5.11 -0.42 16.99
CA PRO A 115 5.70 -0.85 15.74
C PRO A 115 4.89 -1.98 15.07
N ARG A 116 3.59 -2.00 15.27
CA ARG A 116 2.67 -2.96 14.65
C ARG A 116 2.35 -2.55 13.23
N ARG A 117 1.87 -3.51 12.43
CA ARG A 117 1.39 -3.26 11.07
C ARG A 117 0.36 -2.13 11.03
N SER A 118 0.43 -1.33 10.00
CA SER A 118 -0.42 -0.14 9.83
C SER A 118 -1.92 -0.43 9.74
N VAL A 119 -2.31 -1.67 9.42
CA VAL A 119 -3.71 -2.11 9.49
C VAL A 119 -4.30 -2.03 10.92
N TYR A 120 -3.45 -1.93 11.94
CA TYR A 120 -3.85 -1.77 13.34
C TYR A 120 -3.75 -0.32 13.84
N VAL A 121 -3.30 0.61 13.01
CA VAL A 121 -3.26 2.03 13.38
C VAL A 121 -4.69 2.56 13.45
N PRO A 122 -5.11 3.12 14.58
CA PRO A 122 -6.44 3.72 14.68
C PRO A 122 -6.52 4.95 13.78
N VAL A 123 -7.62 5.08 13.08
CA VAL A 123 -7.89 6.21 12.19
C VAL A 123 -9.00 7.06 12.82
N PHE A 124 -8.60 8.17 13.40
CA PHE A 124 -9.51 9.16 13.96
C PHE A 124 -9.71 10.30 12.96
N ARG A 125 -10.93 10.86 12.90
CA ARG A 125 -11.24 11.95 11.96
C ARG A 125 -10.43 13.22 12.23
N CYS A 126 -10.12 13.47 13.50
CA CYS A 126 -9.43 14.68 13.94
C CYS A 126 -7.95 14.46 14.25
N SER A 127 -7.42 13.25 14.11
CA SER A 127 -6.04 12.90 14.44
C SER A 127 -5.53 11.80 13.54
N LEU A 128 -5.15 12.16 12.33
CA LEU A 128 -4.49 11.25 11.40
C LEU A 128 -2.98 11.30 11.62
N PRO A 129 -2.26 10.16 11.58
CA PRO A 129 -0.79 10.18 11.60
C PRO A 129 -0.22 11.01 10.45
N GLU A 130 0.76 11.87 10.74
CA GLU A 130 1.36 12.80 9.75
C GLU A 130 1.86 12.07 8.49
N LEU A 131 2.46 10.88 8.63
CA LEU A 131 2.84 10.05 7.50
C LEU A 131 1.65 9.72 6.60
N PHE A 132 0.49 9.44 7.19
CA PHE A 132 -0.71 9.12 6.43
C PHE A 132 -1.26 10.34 5.70
N GLU A 133 -1.23 11.51 6.34
CA GLU A 133 -1.63 12.77 5.68
C GLU A 133 -0.73 13.09 4.49
N VAL A 134 0.59 12.98 4.67
CA VAL A 134 1.58 13.31 3.65
C VAL A 134 1.53 12.35 2.46
N PHE A 135 1.18 11.08 2.67
CA PHE A 135 1.18 10.04 1.64
C PHE A 135 -0.22 9.64 1.15
N ASP A 136 -1.13 10.60 1.08
CA ASP A 136 -2.46 10.48 0.46
C ASP A 136 -3.33 9.35 1.05
N PHE A 137 -3.34 9.21 2.36
CA PHE A 137 -4.29 8.34 3.02
C PHE A 137 -5.72 8.83 2.75
N ALA A 138 -6.67 7.90 2.62
CA ALA A 138 -8.06 8.28 2.39
C ALA A 138 -8.61 9.16 3.53
N ASN A 139 -9.31 10.25 3.18
CA ASN A 139 -9.97 11.09 4.17
C ASN A 139 -11.03 10.27 4.93
N PRO A 140 -10.89 10.10 6.26
CA PRO A 140 -11.81 9.26 7.03
C PRO A 140 -13.22 9.83 7.15
N SER A 141 -13.43 11.08 6.72
CA SER A 141 -14.75 11.73 6.72
C SER A 141 -15.51 11.60 5.40
N MET A 142 -14.89 11.01 4.37
CA MET A 142 -15.48 10.90 3.03
C MET A 142 -15.41 9.46 2.52
N VAL A 143 -16.44 9.06 1.80
CA VAL A 143 -16.41 7.81 1.05
C VAL A 143 -15.49 8.00 -0.16
N THR A 144 -14.47 7.15 -0.27
CA THR A 144 -13.47 7.24 -1.33
C THR A 144 -13.30 5.88 -1.97
N GLY A 145 -13.70 5.74 -3.22
CA GLY A 145 -13.54 4.48 -3.97
C GLY A 145 -12.13 4.29 -4.52
N ARG A 146 -11.40 5.40 -4.77
CA ARG A 146 -10.01 5.39 -5.19
C ARG A 146 -9.26 6.49 -4.48
N ARG A 147 -8.14 6.14 -3.84
CA ARG A 147 -7.25 7.12 -3.21
C ARG A 147 -6.51 7.92 -4.27
N ASP A 148 -6.30 9.18 -3.99
CA ASP A 148 -5.40 10.01 -4.77
C ASP A 148 -3.95 9.51 -4.65
N VAL A 149 -3.15 9.83 -5.64
CA VAL A 149 -1.70 9.56 -5.65
C VAL A 149 -1.02 10.81 -6.14
N SER A 150 -0.47 11.57 -5.21
CA SER A 150 0.29 12.78 -5.51
C SER A 150 1.80 12.55 -5.40
N THR A 151 2.58 13.38 -6.06
CA THR A 151 4.03 13.48 -5.87
C THR A 151 4.34 14.95 -5.61
N VAL A 152 4.50 15.29 -4.33
CA VAL A 152 4.62 16.68 -3.89
C VAL A 152 5.80 16.87 -2.94
N ALA A 153 6.32 18.09 -2.87
CA ALA A 153 7.47 18.44 -2.06
C ALA A 153 7.35 18.05 -0.57
N PRO A 154 6.19 18.16 0.10
CA PRO A 154 6.05 17.71 1.49
C PRO A 154 6.43 16.26 1.72
N GLN A 155 6.22 15.36 0.76
CA GLN A 155 6.61 13.95 0.87
C GLN A 155 8.13 13.80 0.94
N ALA A 156 8.88 14.51 0.10
CA ALA A 156 10.34 14.52 0.13
C ALA A 156 10.87 15.12 1.43
N LEU A 157 10.29 16.23 1.87
CA LEU A 157 10.66 16.89 3.14
C LEU A 157 10.39 15.98 4.34
N PHE A 158 9.27 15.27 4.36
CA PHE A 158 8.97 14.29 5.39
C PHE A 158 10.03 13.18 5.42
N MET A 159 10.34 12.59 4.27
CA MET A 159 11.35 11.53 4.17
C MET A 159 12.74 11.98 4.63
N MET A 160 13.09 13.24 4.43
CA MET A 160 14.41 13.78 4.81
C MET A 160 14.49 14.20 6.28
N ASN A 161 13.39 14.64 6.89
CA ASN A 161 13.45 15.34 8.17
C ASN A 161 12.69 14.67 9.31
N HIS A 162 11.74 13.78 9.01
CA HIS A 162 10.88 13.23 10.05
C HIS A 162 11.64 12.26 10.96
N ALA A 163 11.49 12.41 12.29
CA ALA A 163 12.20 11.63 13.28
C ALA A 163 11.98 10.11 13.15
N PHE A 164 10.77 9.69 12.79
CA PHE A 164 10.46 8.28 12.54
C PHE A 164 11.30 7.72 11.38
N VAL A 165 11.42 8.45 10.27
CA VAL A 165 12.21 8.01 9.10
C VAL A 165 13.68 7.91 9.47
N SER A 166 14.23 8.94 10.13
CA SER A 166 15.63 8.95 10.60
C SER A 166 15.92 7.79 11.57
N ALA A 167 15.00 7.47 12.47
CA ALA A 167 15.15 6.33 13.38
C ALA A 167 15.18 5.00 12.63
N GLN A 168 14.27 4.78 11.65
CA GLN A 168 14.27 3.54 10.86
C GLN A 168 15.51 3.45 9.97
N ALA A 169 15.96 4.54 9.38
CA ALA A 169 17.20 4.58 8.59
C ALA A 169 18.43 4.20 9.44
N ARG A 170 18.53 4.71 10.68
CA ARG A 170 19.61 4.35 11.62
C ARG A 170 19.56 2.86 11.96
N LEU A 171 18.39 2.33 12.32
CA LEU A 171 18.23 0.90 12.64
C LEU A 171 18.59 0.02 11.44
N THR A 172 18.21 0.42 10.23
CA THR A 172 18.60 -0.27 9.00
C THR A 172 20.13 -0.29 8.82
N ALA A 173 20.77 0.86 9.02
CA ALA A 173 22.24 0.96 8.93
C ALA A 173 22.92 0.09 10.00
N GLU A 174 22.47 0.14 11.24
CA GLU A 174 22.98 -0.70 12.33
C GLU A 174 22.86 -2.20 11.99
N ARG A 175 21.71 -2.61 11.44
CA ARG A 175 21.46 -3.99 11.00
C ARG A 175 22.42 -4.41 9.88
N LEU A 176 22.60 -3.59 8.84
CA LEU A 176 23.52 -3.87 7.74
C LEU A 176 25.00 -3.91 8.19
N LEU A 177 25.36 -3.12 9.19
CA LEU A 177 26.71 -3.04 9.73
C LEU A 177 27.02 -4.14 10.76
N SER A 178 26.00 -4.74 11.38
CA SER A 178 26.19 -5.79 12.37
C SER A 178 26.75 -7.09 11.78
N GLU A 179 26.60 -7.30 10.49
CA GLU A 179 27.17 -8.45 9.79
C GLU A 179 28.63 -8.18 9.40
N SER A 180 29.54 -8.48 10.31
CA SER A 180 30.99 -8.15 10.20
C SER A 180 31.71 -8.84 9.04
N GLN A 181 31.15 -9.95 8.52
CA GLN A 181 31.74 -10.73 7.42
C GLN A 181 31.35 -10.23 6.02
N MET A 182 30.45 -9.27 5.91
CA MET A 182 29.99 -8.78 4.62
C MET A 182 30.96 -7.79 3.99
N THR A 183 31.22 -7.97 2.70
CA THR A 183 31.89 -6.96 1.88
C THR A 183 30.98 -5.76 1.64
N THR A 184 31.56 -4.61 1.29
CA THR A 184 30.79 -3.39 0.95
C THR A 184 29.79 -3.67 -0.18
N THR A 185 30.19 -4.42 -1.20
CA THR A 185 29.32 -4.80 -2.33
C THR A 185 28.11 -5.60 -1.85
N ASN A 186 28.33 -6.63 -1.04
CA ASN A 186 27.24 -7.46 -0.51
C ASN A 186 26.29 -6.66 0.39
N ARG A 187 26.78 -5.69 1.17
CA ARG A 187 25.92 -4.79 1.97
C ARG A 187 25.05 -3.90 1.09
N ILE A 188 25.60 -3.40 -0.02
CA ILE A 188 24.81 -2.61 -0.97
C ILE A 188 23.73 -3.49 -1.60
N GLU A 189 24.05 -4.68 -2.07
CA GLU A 189 23.08 -5.63 -2.61
C GLU A 189 21.97 -5.94 -1.60
N GLN A 190 22.33 -6.24 -0.35
CA GLN A 190 21.35 -6.51 0.71
C GLN A 190 20.47 -5.30 1.06
N ALA A 191 20.98 -4.08 0.91
CA ALA A 191 20.20 -2.88 1.15
C ALA A 191 19.08 -2.67 0.11
N TYR A 192 19.22 -3.27 -1.09
CA TYR A 192 18.26 -3.18 -2.19
C TYR A 192 17.36 -4.42 -2.35
N LEU A 193 17.63 -5.51 -1.63
CA LEU A 193 16.82 -6.73 -1.57
C LEU A 193 15.83 -6.72 -0.40
#